data_f1fc0f5e5c6828c612f70a01116dcb2b
#
_entry.id   f1fc0f5e5c6828c612f70a01116dcb2b
#
_cell.length_a   1.000
_cell.length_b   1.000
_cell.length_c   1.000
_cell.angle_alpha   90.00
_cell.angle_beta   90.00
_cell.angle_gamma   90.00
#
_symmetry.space_group_name_H-M   'P 1'
#
loop_
_entity.id
_entity.type
_entity.pdbx_description
1 polymer ?
#
loop_
_entity_poly.entity_id
_entity_poly.type
_entity_poly.pdbx_seq_one_letter_code
_entity_poly.pdbx_strand_id
1 'polypeptide(L)'
;MAASNGVRGWPHLMPLWYLIRGEELWAWTYARSQKVRNLERDPRATLQVEAGVQYHELRGVMMQAQTVIHRELGPVGELGGELLARYGGGGQTPEARKAIRAQAAKRVALQFRPERTASWDHRKLDELY
;
A
#
# COMPACT_ATOMS: atom_id res chain seq x y z
N MET A 1 -3.91 3.68 -3.71
CA MET A 1 -3.21 3.73 -5.01
C MET A 1 -1.72 3.89 -4.83
N ALA A 2 -0.96 3.14 -5.58
CA ALA A 2 0.50 3.23 -5.58
C ALA A 2 1.02 3.32 -7.00
N ALA A 3 1.90 4.28 -7.24
CA ALA A 3 2.57 4.48 -8.52
C ALA A 3 4.05 4.14 -8.39
N SER A 4 4.57 3.38 -9.34
CA SER A 4 5.98 3.06 -9.47
C SER A 4 6.46 3.35 -10.88
N ASN A 5 7.77 3.50 -11.05
CA ASN A 5 8.34 3.87 -12.34
C ASN A 5 8.56 2.65 -13.23
N GLY A 6 7.85 2.60 -14.34
CA GLY A 6 7.98 1.55 -15.34
C GLY A 6 9.27 1.66 -16.15
N VAL A 7 9.69 0.53 -16.75
CA VAL A 7 10.93 0.43 -17.50
C VAL A 7 10.98 1.36 -18.72
N ARG A 8 9.82 1.73 -19.26
CA ARG A 8 9.73 2.63 -20.43
C ARG A 8 9.45 4.09 -20.03
N GLY A 9 9.58 4.42 -18.74
CA GLY A 9 9.34 5.76 -18.23
C GLY A 9 7.88 6.08 -17.94
N TRP A 10 6.95 5.17 -18.17
CA TRP A 10 5.55 5.36 -17.85
C TRP A 10 5.29 4.97 -16.39
N PRO A 11 4.60 5.82 -15.62
CA PRO A 11 4.17 5.43 -14.28
C PRO A 11 3.22 4.23 -14.32
N HIS A 12 3.47 3.25 -13.47
CA HIS A 12 2.59 2.10 -13.29
C HIS A 12 1.73 2.35 -12.05
N LEU A 13 0.43 2.42 -12.20
CA LEU A 13 -0.51 2.81 -11.15
C LEU A 13 -1.46 1.66 -10.84
N MET A 14 -1.49 1.22 -9.59
CA MET A 14 -2.33 0.11 -9.14
C MET A 14 -2.92 0.37 -7.75
N PRO A 15 -4.15 -0.10 -7.48
CA PRO A 15 -4.68 -0.09 -6.12
C PRO A 15 -3.95 -1.11 -5.26
N LEU A 16 -3.84 -0.81 -3.97
CA LEU A 16 -3.26 -1.70 -2.97
C LEU A 16 -4.06 -1.63 -1.68
N TRP A 17 -4.23 -2.79 -1.04
CA TRP A 17 -4.58 -2.82 0.36
C TRP A 17 -3.36 -2.47 1.19
N TYR A 18 -3.56 -1.71 2.25
CA TYR A 18 -2.47 -1.21 3.06
C TYR A 18 -2.83 -1.19 4.54
N LEU A 19 -1.82 -1.12 5.38
CA LEU A 19 -1.97 -0.72 6.78
C LEU A 19 -0.94 0.32 7.16
N ILE A 20 -1.18 0.93 8.30
CA ILE A 20 -0.32 1.97 8.85
C ILE A 20 0.41 1.38 10.04
N ARG A 21 1.74 1.48 10.03
CA ARG A 21 2.59 1.16 11.16
C ARG A 21 3.43 2.39 11.48
N GLY A 22 3.10 3.07 12.58
CA GLY A 22 3.68 4.38 12.87
C GLY A 22 3.28 5.38 11.79
N GLU A 23 4.24 5.99 11.12
CA GLU A 23 4.01 6.95 10.04
C GLU A 23 4.20 6.33 8.65
N GLU A 24 4.36 5.02 8.59
CA GLU A 24 4.64 4.32 7.34
C GLU A 24 3.44 3.52 6.87
N LEU A 25 3.25 3.48 5.56
CA LEU A 25 2.30 2.58 4.92
C LEU A 25 3.02 1.28 4.57
N TRP A 26 2.32 0.18 4.80
CA TRP A 26 2.78 -1.16 4.47
C TRP A 26 1.72 -1.87 3.64
N ALA A 27 2.17 -2.64 2.66
CA ALA A 27 1.30 -3.41 1.79
C ALA A 27 1.97 -4.74 1.45
N TRP A 28 1.21 -5.69 0.93
CA TRP A 28 1.80 -6.87 0.33
C TRP A 28 1.30 -7.04 -1.09
N THR A 29 2.07 -7.74 -1.90
CA THR A 29 1.71 -7.97 -3.30
C THR A 29 2.43 -9.21 -3.80
N TYR A 30 1.98 -9.74 -4.93
CA TYR A 30 2.65 -10.88 -5.55
C TYR A 30 4.11 -10.54 -5.87
N ALA A 31 5.00 -11.46 -5.50
CA ALA A 31 6.44 -11.28 -5.68
C ALA A 31 6.83 -11.10 -7.16
N ARG A 32 6.03 -11.65 -8.07
CA ARG A 32 6.29 -11.59 -9.52
C ARG A 32 5.53 -10.47 -10.23
N SER A 33 4.88 -9.57 -9.49
CA SER A 33 4.11 -8.48 -10.10
C SER A 33 5.03 -7.47 -10.78
N GLN A 34 4.47 -6.73 -11.73
CA GLN A 34 5.20 -5.67 -12.42
C GLN A 34 5.65 -4.58 -11.45
N LYS A 35 4.81 -4.25 -10.45
CA LYS A 35 5.17 -3.23 -9.47
C LYS A 35 6.41 -3.63 -8.64
N VAL A 36 6.56 -4.91 -8.29
CA VAL A 36 7.75 -5.38 -7.58
C VAL A 36 8.99 -5.23 -8.45
N ARG A 37 8.91 -5.62 -9.71
CA ARG A 37 10.03 -5.44 -10.65
C ARG A 37 10.41 -3.98 -10.82
N ASN A 38 9.42 -3.11 -10.90
CA ASN A 38 9.65 -1.66 -10.96
C ASN A 38 10.38 -1.17 -9.71
N LEU A 39 9.93 -1.59 -8.53
CA LEU A 39 10.48 -1.15 -7.24
C LEU A 39 11.84 -1.76 -6.94
N GLU A 40 12.14 -2.95 -7.46
CA GLU A 40 13.49 -3.52 -7.39
C GLU A 40 14.50 -2.66 -8.15
N ARG A 41 14.10 -2.14 -9.31
CA ARG A 41 14.92 -1.30 -10.15
C ARG A 41 15.00 0.14 -9.66
N ASP A 42 13.85 0.67 -9.20
CA ASP A 42 13.73 2.04 -8.72
C ASP A 42 12.80 2.05 -7.50
N PRO A 43 13.32 2.20 -6.29
CA PRO A 43 12.51 2.07 -5.07
C PRO A 43 11.56 3.24 -4.81
N ARG A 44 11.58 4.27 -5.62
CA ARG A 44 10.68 5.41 -5.46
C ARG A 44 9.26 5.03 -5.80
N ALA A 45 8.33 5.39 -4.92
CA ALA A 45 6.90 5.19 -5.11
C ALA A 45 6.15 6.44 -4.70
N THR A 46 5.04 6.71 -5.37
CA THR A 46 4.09 7.73 -4.95
C THR A 46 2.80 7.04 -4.56
N LEU A 47 2.31 7.35 -3.37
CA LEU A 47 1.11 6.76 -2.80
C LEU A 47 0.04 7.82 -2.65
N GLN A 48 -1.21 7.42 -2.78
CA GLN A 48 -2.35 8.28 -2.51
C GLN A 48 -3.39 7.51 -1.70
N VAL A 49 -3.85 8.14 -0.63
CA VAL A 49 -5.00 7.71 0.15
C VAL A 49 -6.00 8.83 0.13
N GLU A 50 -7.24 8.52 -0.24
CA GLU A 50 -8.27 9.54 -0.38
C GLU A 50 -9.61 9.08 0.21
N ALA A 51 -10.46 10.07 0.53
CA ALA A 51 -11.82 9.86 0.99
C ALA A 51 -12.72 10.96 0.44
N GLY A 52 -14.03 10.70 0.45
CA GLY A 52 -15.05 11.60 -0.05
C GLY A 52 -15.53 11.20 -1.44
N VAL A 53 -16.78 11.57 -1.75
CA VAL A 53 -17.43 11.28 -3.03
C VAL A 53 -17.74 12.57 -3.76
N GLN A 54 -18.41 13.53 -3.09
CA GLN A 54 -18.73 14.82 -3.67
C GLN A 54 -17.51 15.72 -3.63
N TYR A 55 -17.42 16.66 -4.57
CA TYR A 55 -16.25 17.54 -4.68
C TYR A 55 -15.90 18.26 -3.38
N HIS A 56 -16.88 18.74 -2.67
CA HIS A 56 -16.68 19.45 -1.39
C HIS A 56 -16.28 18.53 -0.22
N GLU A 57 -16.37 17.22 -0.42
CA GLU A 57 -15.99 16.22 0.58
C GLU A 57 -14.59 15.66 0.35
N LEU A 58 -14.00 15.90 -0.80
CA LEU A 58 -12.74 15.29 -1.20
C LEU A 58 -11.61 15.72 -0.25
N ARG A 59 -10.89 14.75 0.20
CA ARG A 59 -9.70 14.94 1.03
C ARG A 59 -8.76 13.77 0.84
N GLY A 60 -7.50 14.01 1.05
CA GLY A 60 -6.54 12.93 0.91
C GLY A 60 -5.12 13.35 1.23
N VAL A 61 -4.25 12.40 1.07
CA VAL A 61 -2.82 12.57 1.26
C VAL A 61 -2.08 11.90 0.12
N MET A 62 -1.06 12.58 -0.38
CA MET A 62 -0.10 12.03 -1.33
C MET A 62 1.25 11.92 -0.62
N MET A 63 1.94 10.82 -0.82
CA MET A 63 3.20 10.55 -0.17
C MET A 63 4.21 10.08 -1.21
N GLN A 64 5.35 10.73 -1.26
CA GLN A 64 6.51 10.25 -2.00
C GLN A 64 7.39 9.46 -1.04
N ALA A 65 7.71 8.23 -1.38
CA ALA A 65 8.35 7.30 -0.48
C ALA A 65 9.46 6.49 -1.14
N GLN A 66 10.39 6.02 -0.32
CA GLN A 66 11.34 4.99 -0.71
C GLN A 66 10.80 3.64 -0.23
N THR A 67 10.77 2.67 -1.12
CA THR A 67 10.21 1.35 -0.83
C THR A 67 11.30 0.38 -0.40
N VAL A 68 11.04 -0.34 0.69
CA VAL A 68 11.85 -1.49 1.12
C VAL A 68 11.04 -2.75 0.87
N ILE A 69 11.60 -3.70 0.16
CA ILE A 69 10.94 -4.97 -0.16
C ILE A 69 11.41 -6.02 0.84
N HIS A 70 10.47 -6.60 1.59
CA HIS A 70 10.72 -7.68 2.55
C HIS A 70 10.24 -9.00 1.96
N ARG A 71 11.11 -10.00 1.95
CA ARG A 71 10.85 -11.30 1.30
C ARG A 71 10.76 -12.46 2.29
N GLU A 72 11.06 -12.23 3.56
CA GLU A 72 11.03 -13.28 4.57
C GLU A 72 9.61 -13.70 4.89
N LEU A 73 9.36 -15.01 4.91
CA LEU A 73 8.03 -15.58 5.10
C LEU A 73 7.36 -15.14 6.41
N GLY A 74 8.10 -15.07 7.51
CA GLY A 74 7.57 -14.66 8.81
C GLY A 74 6.97 -13.26 8.77
N PRO A 75 7.76 -12.21 8.48
CA PRO A 75 7.25 -10.84 8.39
C PRO A 75 6.15 -10.66 7.34
N VAL A 76 6.26 -11.30 6.19
CA VAL A 76 5.23 -11.23 5.13
C VAL A 76 3.93 -11.86 5.62
N GLY A 77 4.01 -13.00 6.32
CA GLY A 77 2.85 -13.67 6.89
C GLY A 77 2.16 -12.85 7.98
N GLU A 78 2.94 -12.21 8.84
CA GLU A 78 2.38 -11.32 9.88
C GLU A 78 1.63 -10.14 9.25
N LEU A 79 2.22 -9.52 8.26
CA LEU A 79 1.57 -8.43 7.52
C LEU A 79 0.29 -8.90 6.86
N GLY A 80 0.31 -10.07 6.24
CA GLY A 80 -0.88 -10.67 5.62
C GLY A 80 -2.02 -10.89 6.60
N GLY A 81 -1.69 -11.36 7.81
CA GLY A 81 -2.67 -11.52 8.88
C GLY A 81 -3.31 -10.21 9.30
N GLU A 82 -2.50 -9.17 9.47
CA GLU A 82 -2.98 -7.83 9.81
C GLU A 82 -3.85 -7.24 8.70
N LEU A 83 -3.46 -7.40 7.44
CA LEU A 83 -4.25 -6.93 6.29
C LEU A 83 -5.60 -7.63 6.21
N LEU A 84 -5.65 -8.93 6.42
CA LEU A 84 -6.91 -9.67 6.42
C LEU A 84 -7.80 -9.27 7.59
N ALA A 85 -7.24 -9.01 8.76
CA ALA A 85 -8.00 -8.50 9.91
C ALA A 85 -8.63 -7.13 9.59
N ARG A 86 -7.90 -6.27 8.88
CA ARG A 86 -8.40 -4.94 8.50
C ARG A 86 -9.49 -4.99 7.43
N TYR A 87 -9.31 -5.80 6.39
CA TYR A 87 -10.16 -5.78 5.21
C TYR A 87 -11.12 -6.96 5.09
N GLY A 88 -10.78 -8.10 5.65
CA GLY A 88 -11.51 -9.33 5.45
C GLY A 88 -12.16 -9.94 6.68
N GLY A 89 -11.94 -9.35 7.85
CA GLY A 89 -12.49 -9.90 9.09
C GLY A 89 -12.07 -11.34 9.37
N GLY A 90 -10.93 -11.77 8.84
CA GLY A 90 -10.46 -13.13 8.95
C GLY A 90 -10.19 -13.54 10.39
N GLY A 91 -10.62 -14.74 10.75
CA GLY A 91 -10.40 -15.29 12.06
C GLY A 91 -8.96 -15.72 12.32
N GLN A 92 -8.66 -16.00 13.58
CA GLN A 92 -7.38 -16.53 14.02
C GLN A 92 -7.38 -18.08 14.04
N THR A 93 -8.21 -18.72 13.21
CA THR A 93 -8.30 -20.17 13.16
C THR A 93 -7.04 -20.78 12.56
N PRO A 94 -6.70 -22.03 12.90
CA PRO A 94 -5.57 -22.72 12.27
C PRO A 94 -5.66 -22.77 10.75
N GLU A 95 -6.86 -22.96 10.21
CA GLU A 95 -7.11 -22.97 8.76
C GLU A 95 -6.83 -21.61 8.12
N ALA A 96 -7.26 -20.53 8.76
CA ALA A 96 -7.02 -19.16 8.29
C ALA A 96 -5.51 -18.86 8.31
N ARG A 97 -4.80 -19.25 9.35
CA ARG A 97 -3.35 -19.07 9.45
C ARG A 97 -2.61 -19.82 8.36
N LYS A 98 -3.05 -21.05 8.08
CA LYS A 98 -2.45 -21.87 7.02
C LYS A 98 -2.67 -21.22 5.65
N ALA A 99 -3.88 -20.71 5.39
CA ALA A 99 -4.20 -20.00 4.15
C ALA A 99 -3.34 -18.74 4.00
N ILE A 100 -3.14 -17.97 5.07
CA ILE A 100 -2.30 -16.78 5.07
C ILE A 100 -0.85 -17.14 4.73
N ARG A 101 -0.31 -18.22 5.32
CA ARG A 101 1.07 -18.68 5.02
C ARG A 101 1.21 -19.08 3.57
N ALA A 102 0.22 -19.77 3.02
CA ALA A 102 0.23 -20.16 1.61
C ALA A 102 0.22 -18.94 0.69
N GLN A 103 -0.52 -17.90 1.03
CA GLN A 103 -0.52 -16.65 0.28
C GLN A 103 0.79 -15.87 0.47
N ALA A 104 1.32 -15.84 1.69
CA ALA A 104 2.58 -15.16 1.99
C ALA A 104 3.77 -15.73 1.23
N ALA A 105 3.77 -17.03 0.96
CA ALA A 105 4.83 -17.69 0.18
C ALA A 105 4.95 -17.17 -1.25
N LYS A 106 3.89 -16.55 -1.78
CA LYS A 106 3.83 -15.99 -3.14
C LYS A 106 4.00 -14.47 -3.16
N ARG A 107 4.18 -13.84 -2.02
CA ARG A 107 4.14 -12.40 -1.86
C ARG A 107 5.40 -11.83 -1.24
N VAL A 108 5.52 -10.53 -1.36
CA VAL A 108 6.50 -9.73 -0.63
C VAL A 108 5.76 -8.65 0.14
N ALA A 109 6.37 -8.16 1.20
CA ALA A 109 5.89 -6.99 1.92
C ALA A 109 6.59 -5.75 1.39
N LEU A 110 5.83 -4.69 1.22
CA LEU A 110 6.32 -3.39 0.79
C LEU A 110 6.20 -2.42 1.96
N GLN A 111 7.32 -1.91 2.40
CA GLN A 111 7.39 -0.85 3.40
C GLN A 111 7.67 0.45 2.68
N PHE A 112 6.76 1.42 2.79
CA PHE A 112 6.91 2.71 2.14
C PHE A 112 7.38 3.73 3.18
N ARG A 113 8.62 4.17 3.05
CA ARG A 113 9.26 5.13 3.96
C ARG A 113 9.08 6.54 3.40
N PRO A 114 8.25 7.38 4.03
CA PRO A 114 7.91 8.68 3.46
C PRO A 114 9.10 9.65 3.47
N GLU A 115 9.27 10.36 2.36
CA GLU A 115 10.21 11.46 2.24
C GLU A 115 9.49 12.80 2.17
N ARG A 116 8.34 12.82 1.48
CA ARG A 116 7.57 14.04 1.27
C ARG A 116 6.09 13.71 1.25
N THR A 117 5.30 14.52 1.95
CA THR A 117 3.85 14.32 2.05
C THR A 117 3.15 15.63 1.74
N ALA A 118 2.05 15.55 0.97
CA ALA A 118 1.16 16.66 0.71
C ALA A 118 -0.26 16.20 0.99
N SER A 119 -1.09 17.09 1.52
CA SER A 119 -2.48 16.79 1.81
C SER A 119 -3.40 17.85 1.26
N TRP A 120 -4.66 17.48 1.05
CA TRP A 120 -5.71 18.40 0.63
C TRP A 120 -7.01 18.06 1.34
N ASP A 121 -7.85 19.07 1.54
CA ASP A 121 -9.14 18.90 2.21
C ASP A 121 -10.12 19.94 1.66
N HIS A 122 -10.97 19.51 0.73
CA HIS A 122 -11.96 20.38 0.11
C HIS A 122 -13.06 20.84 1.06
N ARG A 123 -13.21 20.19 2.22
CA ARG A 123 -14.16 20.63 3.25
C ARG A 123 -13.82 22.03 3.78
N LYS A 124 -12.54 22.42 3.71
CA LYS A 124 -12.06 23.74 4.09
C LYS A 124 -12.44 24.84 3.08
N LEU A 125 -12.92 24.44 1.92
CA LEU A 125 -13.25 25.34 0.82
C LEU A 125 -14.75 25.53 0.62
N ASP A 126 -15.57 25.01 1.52
CA ASP A 126 -17.03 25.02 1.42
C ASP A 126 -17.64 26.38 1.11
N GLU A 127 -17.08 27.44 1.69
CA GLU A 127 -17.57 28.80 1.49
C GLU A 127 -17.22 29.38 0.12
N LEU A 128 -16.36 28.72 -0.64
CA LEU A 128 -15.86 29.18 -1.92
C LEU A 128 -16.54 28.51 -3.13
N TYR A 129 -17.28 27.44 -2.87
CA TYR A 129 -17.91 26.66 -3.95
C TYR A 129 -19.42 26.58 -3.84
#